data_c3b618f7db569b744c27c0a9e9293627
#
_entry.id   c3b618f7db569b744c27c0a9e9293627
#
_cell.length_a   1.000
_cell.length_b   1.000
_cell.length_c   1.000
_cell.angle_alpha   90.00
_cell.angle_beta   90.00
_cell.angle_gamma   90.00
#
_symmetry.space_group_name_H-M   'P 1'
#
loop_
_entity.id
_entity.type
_entity.pdbx_description
1 polymer ?
#
loop_
_entity_poly.entity_id
_entity_poly.type
_entity_poly.pdbx_seq_one_letter_code
_entity_poly.pdbx_strand_id
1 'polypeptide(L)'
;VIFLSLSWSIVTKLAEPTYDIVLADPHADSAAVLRIWRGHFGPDADHPEKFRHIYLGNPFGAPLILLLRHVESGEYVGTAAAVPRPMVLDGRRIDAAVLSHFAVLPAHRSLGPALRLQSGIAQACEGRFDLIYGMPTAKAVPVVKRIGYRRIASLKRYVKILRYGGYAARVLPAWLARPGSWSVDALTFASSRIRRSWPDGLSSIWTEYPVHEFDELWKDAPMRSGLASTRTMDFLAWRFSVLHGADVRFLQIRSGGKLIAWFACEESGGKNGRMGIIDYWFGPLAAGERRRCIRHLLSVAAAAGCAVIDIRLSGDRCGSDQWKASGFVERDETPIVAKSYSDAIAIGDPGTIHMTYADQDS
;
A
#
# COMPACT_ATOMS: atom_id res chain seq x y z
N VAL A 1 -55.05 53.34 14.55
CA VAL A 1 -54.51 52.02 14.15
C VAL A 1 -53.01 52.15 14.16
N ILE A 2 -52.33 51.63 15.23
CA ILE A 2 -50.89 51.69 15.42
C ILE A 2 -50.34 50.29 14.99
N PHE A 3 -49.56 50.27 13.93
CA PHE A 3 -48.81 49.08 13.51
C PHE A 3 -47.46 49.08 14.25
N LEU A 4 -47.30 48.16 15.21
CA LEU A 4 -46.01 47.82 15.81
C LEU A 4 -45.30 46.84 14.89
N SER A 5 -44.26 47.29 14.22
CA SER A 5 -43.33 46.42 13.48
C SER A 5 -42.34 45.78 14.46
N LEU A 6 -42.57 44.52 14.81
CA LEU A 6 -41.61 43.68 15.52
C LEU A 6 -40.57 43.15 14.48
N SER A 7 -39.39 43.78 14.43
CA SER A 7 -38.25 43.25 13.71
C SER A 7 -37.60 42.12 14.53
N TRP A 8 -37.82 40.91 14.10
CA TRP A 8 -37.09 39.76 14.63
C TRP A 8 -35.72 39.70 13.98
N SER A 9 -34.71 40.27 14.63
CA SER A 9 -33.30 39.97 14.29
C SER A 9 -32.92 38.62 14.90
N ILE A 10 -33.09 37.56 14.14
CA ILE A 10 -32.50 36.29 14.49
C ILE A 10 -31.01 36.39 14.14
N VAL A 11 -30.23 36.84 15.12
CA VAL A 11 -28.77 36.63 15.09
C VAL A 11 -28.55 35.15 15.35
N THR A 12 -28.43 34.38 14.29
CA THR A 12 -27.92 33.03 14.38
C THR A 12 -26.47 33.11 14.85
N LYS A 13 -26.28 33.02 16.17
CA LYS A 13 -24.95 32.86 16.78
C LYS A 13 -24.41 31.54 16.19
N LEU A 14 -23.53 31.65 15.19
CA LEU A 14 -22.78 30.48 14.70
C LEU A 14 -22.09 29.90 15.93
N ALA A 15 -22.48 28.69 16.31
CA ALA A 15 -21.85 27.98 17.40
C ALA A 15 -20.36 27.93 17.10
N GLU A 16 -19.54 28.34 18.07
CA GLU A 16 -18.08 28.24 17.93
C GLU A 16 -17.71 26.79 17.59
N PRO A 17 -16.78 26.58 16.65
CA PRO A 17 -16.43 25.24 16.25
C PRO A 17 -15.83 24.48 17.42
N THR A 18 -16.40 23.34 17.75
CA THR A 18 -15.89 22.45 18.83
C THR A 18 -14.46 21.96 18.59
N TYR A 19 -14.02 21.98 17.33
CA TYR A 19 -12.70 21.54 16.91
C TYR A 19 -12.08 22.51 15.90
N ASP A 20 -10.76 22.72 16.01
CA ASP A 20 -9.93 23.46 15.06
C ASP A 20 -8.96 22.52 14.33
N ILE A 21 -8.59 22.93 13.12
CA ILE A 21 -7.52 22.33 12.34
C ILE A 21 -6.26 23.18 12.47
N VAL A 22 -5.17 22.54 12.87
CA VAL A 22 -3.86 23.17 13.01
C VAL A 22 -2.88 22.47 12.06
N LEU A 23 -2.15 23.26 11.26
CA LEU A 23 -1.02 22.74 10.49
C LEU A 23 0.12 22.44 11.45
N ALA A 24 0.58 21.19 11.48
CA ALA A 24 1.63 20.76 12.37
C ALA A 24 3.02 20.95 11.76
N ASP A 25 3.96 21.37 12.57
CA ASP A 25 5.37 21.25 12.27
C ASP A 25 5.84 19.84 12.65
N PRO A 26 6.40 19.05 11.70
CA PRO A 26 6.78 17.67 11.99
C PRO A 26 7.87 17.53 13.06
N HIS A 27 8.69 18.54 13.31
CA HIS A 27 9.69 18.53 14.38
C HIS A 27 9.11 18.98 15.73
N ALA A 28 8.44 20.13 15.75
CA ALA A 28 7.90 20.70 16.99
C ALA A 28 6.72 19.90 17.53
N ASP A 29 5.82 19.40 16.66
CA ASP A 29 4.58 18.72 17.07
C ASP A 29 4.67 17.19 17.07
N SER A 30 5.88 16.63 16.88
CA SER A 30 6.10 15.17 16.84
C SER A 30 5.53 14.43 18.06
N ALA A 31 5.72 15.00 19.27
CA ALA A 31 5.21 14.42 20.49
C ALA A 31 3.68 14.32 20.54
N ALA A 32 2.97 15.34 20.01
CA ALA A 32 1.52 15.35 19.91
C ALA A 32 1.02 14.28 18.95
N VAL A 33 1.62 14.16 17.76
CA VAL A 33 1.29 13.13 16.77
C VAL A 33 1.50 11.74 17.35
N LEU A 34 2.66 11.46 17.94
CA LEU A 34 2.99 10.17 18.54
C LEU A 34 2.06 9.80 19.71
N ARG A 35 1.62 10.77 20.51
CA ARG A 35 0.61 10.55 21.54
C ARG A 35 -0.72 10.10 20.93
N ILE A 36 -1.16 10.75 19.86
CA ILE A 36 -2.40 10.39 19.16
C ILE A 36 -2.28 9.00 18.54
N TRP A 37 -1.14 8.66 17.92
CA TRP A 37 -0.91 7.33 17.36
C TRP A 37 -1.01 6.24 18.43
N ARG A 38 -0.34 6.42 19.56
CA ARG A 38 -0.45 5.48 20.70
C ARG A 38 -1.90 5.31 21.19
N GLY A 39 -2.65 6.39 21.27
CA GLY A 39 -4.05 6.36 21.71
C GLY A 39 -5.02 5.75 20.69
N HIS A 40 -4.66 5.76 19.40
CA HIS A 40 -5.51 5.25 18.31
C HIS A 40 -5.12 3.85 17.85
N PHE A 41 -3.84 3.62 17.54
CA PHE A 41 -3.32 2.36 17.02
C PHE A 41 -2.86 1.38 18.09
N GLY A 42 -2.71 1.86 19.32
CA GLY A 42 -2.15 1.12 20.45
C GLY A 42 -0.68 1.43 20.70
N PRO A 43 -0.12 0.89 21.80
CA PRO A 43 1.29 1.02 22.10
C PRO A 43 2.12 0.24 21.06
N ASP A 44 3.04 0.95 20.42
CA ASP A 44 4.00 0.38 19.47
C ASP A 44 5.35 1.05 19.71
N ALA A 45 6.38 0.27 20.03
CA ALA A 45 7.73 0.78 20.26
C ALA A 45 8.33 1.42 19.01
N ASP A 46 7.86 1.01 17.81
CA ASP A 46 8.37 1.46 16.54
C ASP A 46 7.73 2.76 16.04
N HIS A 47 6.69 3.28 16.72
CA HIS A 47 6.05 4.54 16.32
C HIS A 47 7.03 5.72 16.13
N PRO A 48 8.00 5.98 17.03
CA PRO A 48 8.96 7.07 16.83
C PRO A 48 9.86 6.86 15.61
N GLU A 49 10.24 5.61 15.33
CA GLU A 49 11.07 5.28 14.18
C GLU A 49 10.28 5.42 12.88
N LYS A 50 9.05 4.89 12.82
CA LYS A 50 8.12 5.08 11.71
C LYS A 50 7.86 6.56 11.43
N PHE A 51 7.66 7.36 12.48
CA PHE A 51 7.46 8.81 12.35
C PHE A 51 8.68 9.47 11.70
N ARG A 52 9.88 9.22 12.22
CA ARG A 52 11.13 9.76 11.67
C ARG A 52 11.31 9.35 10.22
N HIS A 53 11.11 8.07 9.92
CA HIS A 53 11.30 7.52 8.58
C HIS A 53 10.30 8.10 7.56
N ILE A 54 9.00 8.05 7.87
CA ILE A 54 7.95 8.46 6.93
C ILE A 54 7.86 9.98 6.80
N TYR A 55 8.03 10.72 7.91
CA TYR A 55 7.75 12.15 7.92
C TYR A 55 9.00 13.02 7.83
N LEU A 56 10.10 12.62 8.46
CA LEU A 56 11.33 13.41 8.43
C LEU A 56 12.33 12.89 7.39
N GLY A 57 12.31 11.61 7.09
CA GLY A 57 13.21 10.94 6.15
C GLY A 57 12.65 10.73 4.74
N ASN A 58 11.50 11.31 4.39
CA ASN A 58 10.92 11.14 3.06
C ASN A 58 11.75 11.90 2.01
N PRO A 59 12.37 11.21 1.03
CA PRO A 59 13.22 11.87 0.03
C PRO A 59 12.42 12.67 -1.02
N PHE A 60 11.08 12.54 -1.03
CA PHE A 60 10.20 13.17 -2.02
C PHE A 60 9.57 14.46 -1.52
N GLY A 61 9.90 14.90 -0.33
CA GLY A 61 9.47 16.17 0.25
C GLY A 61 8.81 16.01 1.63
N ALA A 62 8.61 17.14 2.27
CA ALA A 62 7.98 17.20 3.58
C ALA A 62 6.50 16.82 3.51
N PRO A 63 6.00 15.98 4.41
CA PRO A 63 4.60 15.64 4.52
C PRO A 63 3.79 16.88 4.95
N LEU A 64 2.52 16.88 4.60
CA LEU A 64 1.54 17.80 5.16
C LEU A 64 0.86 17.07 6.31
N ILE A 65 0.98 17.59 7.53
CA ILE A 65 0.42 16.99 8.75
C ILE A 65 -0.59 17.98 9.34
N LEU A 66 -1.77 17.49 9.64
CA LEU A 66 -2.78 18.25 10.36
C LEU A 66 -3.05 17.65 11.73
N LEU A 67 -3.24 18.51 12.71
CA LEU A 67 -3.72 18.18 14.05
C LEU A 67 -5.14 18.70 14.22
N LEU A 68 -6.00 17.93 14.84
CA LEU A 68 -7.33 18.31 15.26
C LEU A 68 -7.27 18.70 16.74
N ARG A 69 -7.52 19.97 17.03
CA ARG A 69 -7.56 20.51 18.38
C ARG A 69 -8.99 20.60 18.87
N HIS A 70 -9.27 20.07 20.04
CA HIS A 70 -10.53 20.30 20.75
C HIS A 70 -10.46 21.67 21.42
N VAL A 71 -11.37 22.58 21.05
CA VAL A 71 -11.27 24.02 21.42
C VAL A 71 -11.39 24.24 22.92
N GLU A 72 -12.34 23.56 23.57
CA GLU A 72 -12.60 23.71 24.98
C GLU A 72 -11.43 23.28 25.88
N SER A 73 -10.82 22.12 25.58
CA SER A 73 -9.69 21.61 26.37
C SER A 73 -8.32 22.09 25.87
N GLY A 74 -8.24 22.64 24.66
CA GLY A 74 -6.98 22.97 24.00
C GLY A 74 -6.16 21.76 23.53
N GLU A 75 -6.63 20.55 23.75
CA GLU A 75 -5.87 19.32 23.44
C GLU A 75 -5.93 18.93 21.96
N TYR A 76 -4.83 18.39 21.46
CA TYR A 76 -4.80 17.74 20.17
C TYR A 76 -5.38 16.31 20.27
N VAL A 77 -6.46 16.04 19.57
CA VAL A 77 -7.25 14.81 19.70
C VAL A 77 -7.31 13.97 18.41
N GLY A 78 -6.72 14.47 17.32
CA GLY A 78 -6.65 13.74 16.05
C GLY A 78 -5.51 14.22 15.18
N THR A 79 -5.10 13.39 14.23
CA THR A 79 -4.10 13.69 13.21
C THR A 79 -4.44 13.04 11.87
N ALA A 80 -4.03 13.68 10.79
CA ALA A 80 -4.02 13.14 9.44
C ALA A 80 -2.82 13.69 8.69
N ALA A 81 -2.25 12.91 7.79
CA ALA A 81 -1.14 13.35 6.98
C ALA A 81 -1.35 13.01 5.49
N ALA A 82 -0.74 13.82 4.62
CA ALA A 82 -0.51 13.53 3.21
C ALA A 82 0.99 13.46 2.97
N VAL A 83 1.47 12.28 2.63
CA VAL A 83 2.90 11.96 2.47
C VAL A 83 3.23 11.96 0.99
N PRO A 84 4.18 12.78 0.51
CA PRO A 84 4.55 12.85 -0.91
C PRO A 84 4.96 11.48 -1.47
N ARG A 85 4.40 11.17 -2.64
CA ARG A 85 4.64 9.93 -3.41
C ARG A 85 4.65 10.27 -4.89
N PRO A 86 5.82 10.40 -5.52
CA PRO A 86 5.87 10.67 -6.95
C PRO A 86 5.25 9.51 -7.73
N MET A 87 4.34 9.87 -8.64
CA MET A 87 3.64 8.91 -9.48
C MET A 87 3.81 9.25 -10.97
N VAL A 88 3.47 8.28 -11.79
CA VAL A 88 3.41 8.45 -13.24
C VAL A 88 1.98 8.13 -13.68
N LEU A 89 1.40 9.05 -14.45
CA LEU A 89 0.11 8.88 -15.12
C LEU A 89 0.32 9.01 -16.62
N ASP A 90 0.02 7.96 -17.38
CA ASP A 90 0.18 7.92 -18.84
C ASP A 90 1.58 8.37 -19.32
N GLY A 91 2.62 7.94 -18.63
CA GLY A 91 4.00 8.28 -18.91
C GLY A 91 4.45 9.66 -18.43
N ARG A 92 3.57 10.46 -17.80
CA ARG A 92 3.89 11.79 -17.25
C ARG A 92 4.03 11.71 -15.74
N ARG A 93 5.06 12.33 -15.20
CA ARG A 93 5.20 12.49 -13.75
C ARG A 93 4.11 13.42 -13.23
N ILE A 94 3.50 13.03 -12.13
CA ILE A 94 2.55 13.84 -11.36
C ILE A 94 2.99 13.89 -9.90
N ASP A 95 2.68 15.00 -9.25
CA ASP A 95 2.93 15.17 -7.82
C ASP A 95 1.72 14.63 -7.06
N ALA A 96 1.94 13.49 -6.41
CA ALA A 96 0.90 12.83 -5.64
C ALA A 96 1.28 12.68 -4.17
N ALA A 97 0.29 12.45 -3.31
CA ALA A 97 0.51 12.08 -1.93
C ALA A 97 -0.40 10.94 -1.49
N VAL A 98 0.12 10.07 -0.61
CA VAL A 98 -0.68 9.06 0.07
C VAL A 98 -1.23 9.63 1.37
N LEU A 99 -2.54 9.43 1.61
CA LEU A 99 -3.15 9.71 2.90
C LEU A 99 -2.65 8.70 3.94
N SER A 100 -2.12 9.21 5.03
CA SER A 100 -1.43 8.40 6.03
C SER A 100 -1.88 8.74 7.45
N HIS A 101 -1.87 7.73 8.32
CA HIS A 101 -2.03 7.85 9.77
C HIS A 101 -3.23 8.70 10.22
N PHE A 102 -4.37 8.52 9.55
CA PHE A 102 -5.63 9.13 10.00
C PHE A 102 -6.05 8.52 11.34
N ALA A 103 -6.01 9.34 12.38
CA ALA A 103 -6.27 8.92 13.74
C ALA A 103 -7.09 9.97 14.50
N VAL A 104 -8.08 9.51 15.28
CA VAL A 104 -8.82 10.31 16.24
C VAL A 104 -8.90 9.54 17.55
N LEU A 105 -8.60 10.19 18.68
CA LEU A 105 -8.63 9.56 20.01
C LEU A 105 -10.03 9.00 20.33
N PRO A 106 -10.13 7.88 21.06
CA PRO A 106 -11.39 7.18 21.33
C PRO A 106 -12.52 8.06 21.85
N ALA A 107 -12.25 8.99 22.77
CA ALA A 107 -13.24 9.89 23.35
C ALA A 107 -13.84 10.87 22.34
N HIS A 108 -13.17 11.13 21.21
CA HIS A 108 -13.58 12.06 20.17
C HIS A 108 -13.97 11.37 18.87
N ARG A 109 -14.07 10.03 18.85
CA ARG A 109 -14.42 9.24 17.65
C ARG A 109 -15.89 9.40 17.32
N SER A 110 -16.19 10.44 16.53
CA SER A 110 -17.49 10.63 15.91
C SER A 110 -17.31 11.09 14.47
N LEU A 111 -18.40 11.17 13.74
CA LEU A 111 -18.36 11.55 12.32
C LEU A 111 -17.89 13.00 12.11
N GLY A 112 -18.27 13.93 12.99
CA GLY A 112 -17.91 15.35 12.88
C GLY A 112 -16.41 15.59 12.89
N PRO A 113 -15.67 15.22 13.94
CA PRO A 113 -14.20 15.31 13.99
C PRO A 113 -13.50 14.63 12.82
N ALA A 114 -13.97 13.44 12.46
CA ALA A 114 -13.41 12.68 11.35
C ALA A 114 -13.56 13.41 10.01
N LEU A 115 -14.76 13.93 9.72
CA LEU A 115 -15.03 14.70 8.51
C LEU A 115 -14.22 16.01 8.51
N ARG A 116 -14.15 16.72 9.64
CA ARG A 116 -13.43 17.98 9.74
C ARG A 116 -11.94 17.78 9.44
N LEU A 117 -11.32 16.78 10.05
CA LEU A 117 -9.91 16.46 9.83
C LEU A 117 -9.62 16.02 8.39
N GLN A 118 -10.45 15.14 7.84
CA GLN A 118 -10.28 14.66 6.47
C GLN A 118 -10.60 15.75 5.42
N SER A 119 -11.57 16.63 5.67
CA SER A 119 -11.83 17.79 4.80
C SER A 119 -10.67 18.77 4.86
N GLY A 120 -10.12 19.00 6.06
CA GLY A 120 -8.95 19.87 6.25
C GLY A 120 -7.75 19.39 5.47
N ILE A 121 -7.40 18.08 5.56
CA ILE A 121 -6.25 17.55 4.81
C ILE A 121 -6.49 17.61 3.29
N ALA A 122 -7.71 17.31 2.82
CA ALA A 122 -8.04 17.42 1.42
C ALA A 122 -7.92 18.87 0.92
N GLN A 123 -8.38 19.84 1.69
CA GLN A 123 -8.24 21.26 1.35
C GLN A 123 -6.79 21.74 1.37
N ALA A 124 -6.02 21.34 2.38
CA ALA A 124 -4.61 21.73 2.49
C ALA A 124 -3.71 21.12 1.40
N CYS A 125 -4.13 20.05 0.75
CA CYS A 125 -3.45 19.44 -0.38
C CYS A 125 -3.71 20.15 -1.71
N GLU A 126 -4.76 20.98 -1.80
CA GLU A 126 -5.11 21.72 -3.02
C GLU A 126 -3.99 22.70 -3.38
N GLY A 127 -3.58 22.71 -4.65
CA GLY A 127 -2.47 23.52 -5.14
C GLY A 127 -1.07 23.02 -4.75
N ARG A 128 -0.97 21.94 -3.96
CA ARG A 128 0.32 21.30 -3.60
C ARG A 128 0.54 19.97 -4.29
N PHE A 129 -0.55 19.24 -4.55
CA PHE A 129 -0.51 17.94 -5.22
C PHE A 129 -1.53 17.92 -6.36
N ASP A 130 -1.21 17.17 -7.39
CA ASP A 130 -2.12 16.89 -8.49
C ASP A 130 -3.16 15.85 -8.08
N LEU A 131 -2.76 14.91 -7.23
CA LEU A 131 -3.54 13.76 -6.79
C LEU A 131 -3.24 13.41 -5.34
N ILE A 132 -4.28 13.13 -4.56
CA ILE A 132 -4.13 12.41 -3.29
C ILE A 132 -4.89 11.10 -3.34
N TYR A 133 -4.30 10.06 -2.76
CA TYR A 133 -4.91 8.74 -2.72
C TYR A 133 -4.77 8.08 -1.35
N GLY A 134 -5.56 7.03 -1.12
CA GLY A 134 -5.47 6.25 0.10
C GLY A 134 -6.19 4.91 -0.03
N MET A 135 -5.94 4.04 0.93
CA MET A 135 -6.53 2.71 1.03
C MET A 135 -7.30 2.59 2.35
N PRO A 136 -8.49 3.23 2.43
CA PRO A 136 -9.24 3.33 3.68
C PRO A 136 -9.77 1.98 4.13
N THR A 137 -9.82 1.78 5.45
CA THR A 137 -10.58 0.66 6.05
C THR A 137 -12.07 0.82 5.75
N ALA A 138 -12.83 -0.28 5.85
CA ALA A 138 -14.28 -0.25 5.63
C ALA A 138 -15.01 0.83 6.46
N LYS A 139 -14.51 1.12 7.68
CA LYS A 139 -15.06 2.16 8.56
C LYS A 139 -14.77 3.58 8.07
N ALA A 140 -13.66 3.80 7.37
CA ALA A 140 -13.25 5.12 6.87
C ALA A 140 -13.86 5.44 5.49
N VAL A 141 -14.28 4.44 4.71
CA VAL A 141 -14.87 4.63 3.38
C VAL A 141 -16.03 5.65 3.36
N PRO A 142 -17.03 5.62 4.29
CA PRO A 142 -18.10 6.60 4.30
C PRO A 142 -17.61 8.05 4.50
N VAL A 143 -16.55 8.24 5.28
CA VAL A 143 -15.97 9.57 5.55
C VAL A 143 -15.34 10.12 4.27
N VAL A 144 -14.41 9.38 3.66
CA VAL A 144 -13.70 9.83 2.46
C VAL A 144 -14.65 10.05 1.27
N LYS A 145 -15.68 9.21 1.11
CA LYS A 145 -16.71 9.38 0.07
C LYS A 145 -17.47 10.72 0.20
N ARG A 146 -17.80 11.12 1.42
CA ARG A 146 -18.49 12.40 1.68
C ARG A 146 -17.66 13.63 1.33
N ILE A 147 -16.34 13.49 1.31
CA ILE A 147 -15.39 14.58 1.00
C ILE A 147 -15.04 14.60 -0.50
N GLY A 148 -15.65 13.74 -1.29
CA GLY A 148 -15.49 13.73 -2.75
C GLY A 148 -14.38 12.81 -3.27
N TYR A 149 -13.81 11.94 -2.43
CA TYR A 149 -12.93 10.90 -2.94
C TYR A 149 -13.72 9.88 -3.76
N ARG A 150 -13.14 9.44 -4.87
CA ARG A 150 -13.72 8.41 -5.74
C ARG A 150 -12.93 7.13 -5.62
N ARG A 151 -13.60 5.98 -5.66
CA ARG A 151 -12.92 4.69 -5.80
C ARG A 151 -12.35 4.61 -7.22
N ILE A 152 -11.05 4.44 -7.32
CA ILE A 152 -10.33 4.34 -8.60
C ILE A 152 -9.96 2.90 -8.94
N ALA A 153 -9.72 2.06 -7.92
CA ALA A 153 -9.38 0.64 -8.08
C ALA A 153 -9.63 -0.12 -6.77
N SER A 154 -9.18 -1.36 -6.73
CA SER A 154 -9.04 -2.18 -5.52
C SER A 154 -7.68 -2.84 -5.48
N LEU A 155 -7.05 -2.81 -4.32
CA LEU A 155 -5.88 -3.63 -4.01
C LEU A 155 -6.38 -5.01 -3.61
N LYS A 156 -6.22 -5.99 -4.49
CA LYS A 156 -6.68 -7.36 -4.31
C LYS A 156 -5.54 -8.25 -3.83
N ARG A 157 -5.84 -9.14 -2.89
CA ARG A 157 -4.90 -10.14 -2.42
C ARG A 157 -5.03 -11.42 -3.22
N TYR A 158 -3.92 -11.88 -3.79
CA TYR A 158 -3.80 -13.13 -4.52
C TYR A 158 -2.91 -14.08 -3.75
N VAL A 159 -3.36 -15.32 -3.56
CA VAL A 159 -2.68 -16.33 -2.73
C VAL A 159 -2.47 -17.60 -3.54
N LYS A 160 -1.28 -18.20 -3.44
CA LYS A 160 -0.99 -19.52 -3.96
C LYS A 160 -0.41 -20.41 -2.87
N ILE A 161 -1.01 -21.59 -2.70
CA ILE A 161 -0.51 -22.65 -1.82
C ILE A 161 0.55 -23.43 -2.59
N LEU A 162 1.75 -23.54 -2.02
CA LEU A 162 2.87 -24.29 -2.56
C LEU A 162 3.01 -25.68 -1.93
N ARG A 163 2.59 -25.82 -0.64
CA ARG A 163 2.62 -27.06 0.12
C ARG A 163 1.33 -27.23 0.92
N TYR A 164 0.60 -28.26 0.62
CA TYR A 164 -0.70 -28.50 1.26
C TYR A 164 -0.58 -29.12 2.66
N GLY A 165 0.52 -29.87 2.95
CA GLY A 165 0.72 -30.50 4.25
C GLY A 165 0.75 -29.53 5.42
N GLY A 166 1.42 -28.39 5.27
CA GLY A 166 1.43 -27.33 6.29
C GLY A 166 0.09 -26.60 6.45
N TYR A 167 -0.70 -26.51 5.39
CA TYR A 167 -2.02 -25.89 5.41
C TYR A 167 -3.06 -26.86 6.01
N ALA A 168 -3.04 -28.11 5.60
CA ALA A 168 -3.95 -29.15 6.13
C ALA A 168 -3.79 -29.33 7.64
N ALA A 169 -2.54 -29.25 8.16
CA ALA A 169 -2.27 -29.35 9.60
C ALA A 169 -2.85 -28.19 10.43
N ARG A 170 -3.16 -27.03 9.80
CA ARG A 170 -3.77 -25.86 10.48
C ARG A 170 -5.30 -25.88 10.44
N VAL A 171 -5.90 -26.61 9.51
CA VAL A 171 -7.35 -26.57 9.23
C VAL A 171 -8.03 -27.88 9.55
N LEU A 172 -7.31 -29.01 9.52
CA LEU A 172 -7.86 -30.35 9.76
C LEU A 172 -7.31 -30.96 11.06
N PRO A 173 -8.11 -31.78 11.77
CA PRO A 173 -7.63 -32.58 12.89
C PRO A 173 -6.44 -33.44 12.47
N ALA A 174 -5.46 -33.62 13.37
CA ALA A 174 -4.15 -34.22 13.06
C ALA A 174 -4.22 -35.62 12.41
N TRP A 175 -5.29 -36.39 12.64
CA TRP A 175 -5.50 -37.72 12.08
C TRP A 175 -5.97 -37.73 10.61
N LEU A 176 -6.61 -36.64 10.15
CA LEU A 176 -7.04 -36.43 8.75
C LEU A 176 -5.99 -35.70 7.91
N ALA A 177 -5.11 -34.93 8.54
CA ALA A 177 -4.15 -34.07 7.84
C ALA A 177 -2.99 -34.87 7.21
N ARG A 178 -2.61 -36.02 7.75
CA ARG A 178 -1.41 -36.78 7.35
C ARG A 178 -1.52 -37.62 6.09
N PRO A 179 -2.58 -38.44 5.85
CA PRO A 179 -2.54 -39.38 4.70
C PRO A 179 -2.85 -38.72 3.35
N GLY A 180 -3.72 -37.69 3.31
CA GLY A 180 -4.11 -37.03 2.04
C GLY A 180 -3.15 -35.96 1.55
N SER A 181 -2.40 -35.33 2.44
CA SER A 181 -1.47 -34.24 2.08
C SER A 181 -0.17 -34.76 1.44
N TRP A 182 0.30 -35.94 1.82
CA TRP A 182 1.52 -36.55 1.27
C TRP A 182 1.41 -36.90 -0.21
N SER A 183 0.25 -37.40 -0.64
CA SER A 183 0.01 -37.70 -2.06
C SER A 183 -0.12 -36.43 -2.91
N VAL A 184 -0.78 -35.40 -2.41
CA VAL A 184 -0.92 -34.11 -3.11
C VAL A 184 0.43 -33.36 -3.10
N ASP A 185 1.15 -33.36 -1.97
CA ASP A 185 2.48 -32.76 -1.88
C ASP A 185 3.53 -33.52 -2.72
N ALA A 186 3.45 -34.85 -2.79
CA ALA A 186 4.31 -35.66 -3.67
C ALA A 186 4.04 -35.42 -5.16
N LEU A 187 2.76 -35.27 -5.56
CA LEU A 187 2.39 -34.95 -6.94
C LEU A 187 2.78 -33.51 -7.31
N THR A 188 2.58 -32.54 -6.41
CA THR A 188 3.01 -31.15 -6.64
C THR A 188 4.53 -31.03 -6.64
N PHE A 189 5.24 -31.78 -5.77
CA PHE A 189 6.70 -31.83 -5.74
C PHE A 189 7.28 -32.54 -6.97
N ALA A 190 6.71 -33.67 -7.40
CA ALA A 190 7.12 -34.36 -8.62
C ALA A 190 6.88 -33.47 -9.87
N SER A 191 5.73 -32.82 -9.97
CA SER A 191 5.43 -31.89 -11.07
C SER A 191 6.34 -30.64 -11.05
N SER A 192 6.77 -30.18 -9.87
CA SER A 192 7.71 -29.07 -9.73
C SER A 192 9.14 -29.50 -10.08
N ARG A 193 9.56 -30.74 -9.78
CA ARG A 193 10.87 -31.30 -10.18
C ARG A 193 10.96 -31.52 -11.68
N ILE A 194 9.91 -32.03 -12.32
CA ILE A 194 9.87 -32.21 -13.78
C ILE A 194 9.96 -30.85 -14.48
N ARG A 195 9.30 -29.80 -13.95
CA ARG A 195 9.41 -28.43 -14.49
C ARG A 195 10.76 -27.76 -14.21
N ARG A 196 11.47 -28.18 -13.13
CA ARG A 196 12.81 -27.68 -12.77
C ARG A 196 13.90 -28.19 -13.71
N SER A 197 13.66 -29.30 -14.41
CA SER A 197 14.63 -29.90 -15.35
C SER A 197 14.62 -29.22 -16.73
N TRP A 198 13.75 -28.26 -16.97
CA TRP A 198 13.78 -27.46 -18.20
C TRP A 198 14.63 -26.21 -17.94
N PRO A 199 15.77 -26.08 -18.61
CA PRO A 199 16.58 -24.86 -18.53
C PRO A 199 15.76 -23.72 -19.13
N ASP A 200 15.14 -22.94 -18.27
CA ASP A 200 14.39 -21.75 -18.70
C ASP A 200 15.32 -20.59 -19.08
N GLY A 201 16.63 -20.77 -18.93
CA GLY A 201 17.64 -19.74 -19.21
C GLY A 201 17.58 -18.56 -18.25
N LEU A 202 16.80 -18.69 -17.16
CA LEU A 202 16.72 -17.68 -16.12
C LEU A 202 17.63 -18.03 -14.94
N SER A 203 18.24 -17.01 -14.37
CA SER A 203 18.94 -17.09 -13.10
C SER A 203 18.33 -16.12 -12.10
N SER A 204 18.57 -16.35 -10.80
CA SER A 204 18.10 -15.43 -9.78
C SER A 204 19.15 -15.19 -8.70
N ILE A 205 19.17 -13.99 -8.16
CA ILE A 205 20.06 -13.54 -7.11
C ILE A 205 19.22 -12.80 -6.07
N TRP A 206 19.47 -13.07 -4.79
CA TRP A 206 18.91 -12.32 -3.68
C TRP A 206 19.84 -11.16 -3.30
N THR A 207 19.26 -9.99 -3.07
CA THR A 207 19.96 -8.84 -2.49
C THR A 207 19.13 -8.23 -1.36
N GLU A 208 19.81 -7.72 -0.34
CA GLU A 208 19.17 -7.04 0.81
C GLU A 208 18.73 -5.61 0.45
N TYR A 209 19.38 -5.01 -0.54
CA TYR A 209 19.14 -3.63 -0.97
C TYR A 209 18.81 -3.58 -2.46
N PRO A 210 18.05 -2.56 -2.91
CA PRO A 210 17.87 -2.29 -4.32
C PRO A 210 19.21 -1.95 -4.98
N VAL A 211 19.35 -2.26 -6.26
CA VAL A 211 20.56 -2.03 -7.04
C VAL A 211 20.29 -1.02 -8.17
N HIS A 212 21.33 -0.34 -8.65
CA HIS A 212 21.21 0.68 -9.70
C HIS A 212 20.50 0.19 -10.97
N GLU A 213 20.63 -1.10 -11.30
CA GLU A 213 19.94 -1.71 -12.44
C GLU A 213 18.40 -1.65 -12.33
N PHE A 214 17.84 -1.39 -11.12
CA PHE A 214 16.38 -1.21 -10.95
C PHE A 214 15.92 0.10 -11.58
N ASP A 215 16.74 1.17 -11.51
CA ASP A 215 16.46 2.43 -12.21
C ASP A 215 16.50 2.26 -13.73
N GLU A 216 17.47 1.48 -14.22
CA GLU A 216 17.57 1.17 -15.64
C GLU A 216 16.33 0.38 -16.09
N LEU A 217 15.93 -0.64 -15.33
CA LEU A 217 14.73 -1.42 -15.63
C LEU A 217 13.45 -0.58 -15.61
N TRP A 218 13.33 0.37 -14.66
CA TRP A 218 12.23 1.32 -14.59
C TRP A 218 12.20 2.24 -15.82
N LYS A 219 13.36 2.76 -16.25
CA LYS A 219 13.48 3.61 -17.45
C LYS A 219 13.15 2.85 -18.72
N ASP A 220 13.58 1.59 -18.84
CA ASP A 220 13.33 0.73 -20.01
C ASP A 220 11.85 0.34 -20.14
N ALA A 221 11.14 0.19 -19.04
CA ALA A 221 9.75 -0.23 -18.99
C ALA A 221 8.88 0.71 -18.13
N PRO A 222 8.80 2.02 -18.44
CA PRO A 222 7.98 2.95 -17.69
C PRO A 222 6.49 2.63 -17.89
N MET A 223 5.67 3.03 -16.92
CA MET A 223 4.22 2.98 -17.08
C MET A 223 3.77 3.97 -18.15
N ARG A 224 3.54 3.50 -19.37
CA ARG A 224 3.14 4.33 -20.53
C ARG A 224 1.66 4.64 -20.59
N SER A 225 0.84 3.84 -19.91
CA SER A 225 -0.60 4.00 -19.83
C SER A 225 -1.09 3.60 -18.46
N GLY A 226 -1.88 4.46 -17.82
CA GLY A 226 -2.41 4.27 -16.48
C GLY A 226 -1.54 4.91 -15.40
N LEU A 227 -1.83 4.56 -14.15
CA LEU A 227 -1.28 5.17 -12.95
C LEU A 227 -0.38 4.18 -12.18
N ALA A 228 0.82 4.60 -11.83
CA ALA A 228 1.72 3.85 -10.94
C ALA A 228 2.59 4.79 -10.12
N SER A 229 2.98 4.39 -8.91
CA SER A 229 4.08 5.05 -8.20
C SER A 229 5.39 4.74 -8.91
N THR A 230 6.35 5.66 -8.82
CA THR A 230 7.70 5.43 -9.35
C THR A 230 8.37 4.26 -8.63
N ARG A 231 9.15 3.47 -9.37
CA ARG A 231 9.92 2.32 -8.82
C ARG A 231 11.41 2.57 -8.99
N THR A 232 11.84 3.80 -8.64
CA THR A 232 13.25 4.17 -8.64
C THR A 232 13.98 3.59 -7.43
N MET A 233 15.30 3.50 -7.53
CA MET A 233 16.16 3.05 -6.44
C MET A 233 15.93 3.87 -5.15
N ASP A 234 15.79 5.20 -5.27
CA ASP A 234 15.52 6.07 -4.12
C ASP A 234 14.20 5.72 -3.43
N PHE A 235 13.15 5.46 -4.23
CA PHE A 235 11.86 5.04 -3.67
C PHE A 235 11.99 3.70 -2.95
N LEU A 236 12.61 2.72 -3.59
CA LEU A 236 12.74 1.37 -3.04
C LEU A 236 13.66 1.34 -1.82
N ALA A 237 14.78 2.07 -1.86
CA ALA A 237 15.69 2.20 -0.72
C ALA A 237 15.00 2.83 0.48
N TRP A 238 14.29 3.95 0.27
CA TRP A 238 13.54 4.58 1.34
C TRP A 238 12.39 3.69 1.83
N ARG A 239 11.58 3.14 0.93
CA ARG A 239 10.37 2.39 1.29
C ARG A 239 10.67 1.12 2.08
N PHE A 240 11.79 0.46 1.81
CA PHE A 240 12.12 -0.84 2.40
C PHE A 240 13.26 -0.81 3.42
N SER A 241 13.83 0.36 3.75
CA SER A 241 15.01 0.45 4.63
C SER A 241 14.71 0.20 6.12
N VAL A 242 13.50 0.50 6.61
CA VAL A 242 13.25 0.53 8.06
C VAL A 242 11.86 -0.02 8.45
N LEU A 243 10.91 -0.10 7.51
CA LEU A 243 9.50 -0.04 7.89
C LEU A 243 8.88 -1.34 8.37
N HIS A 244 9.55 -2.46 8.35
CA HIS A 244 8.78 -3.67 8.58
C HIS A 244 9.29 -4.63 9.64
N GLY A 245 10.33 -4.37 10.38
CA GLY A 245 10.83 -5.41 11.32
C GLY A 245 10.96 -6.79 10.66
N ALA A 246 10.67 -6.87 9.36
CA ALA A 246 10.73 -8.01 8.49
C ALA A 246 11.82 -7.73 7.47
N ASP A 247 12.74 -8.69 7.32
CA ASP A 247 13.81 -8.64 6.33
C ASP A 247 13.24 -8.70 4.90
N VAL A 248 12.89 -7.53 4.35
CA VAL A 248 12.52 -7.44 2.93
C VAL A 248 13.78 -7.60 2.10
N ARG A 249 13.78 -8.61 1.23
CA ARG A 249 14.86 -8.89 0.29
C ARG A 249 14.35 -8.82 -1.14
N PHE A 250 15.24 -8.50 -2.05
CA PHE A 250 14.92 -8.40 -3.47
C PHE A 250 15.40 -9.64 -4.21
N LEU A 251 14.46 -10.37 -4.82
CA LEU A 251 14.78 -11.43 -5.77
C LEU A 251 14.90 -10.82 -7.16
N GLN A 252 16.10 -10.77 -7.69
CA GLN A 252 16.38 -10.37 -9.06
C GLN A 252 16.22 -11.56 -10.00
N ILE A 253 15.54 -11.39 -11.11
CA ILE A 253 15.46 -12.40 -12.18
C ILE A 253 16.27 -11.89 -13.36
N ARG A 254 17.21 -12.73 -13.84
CA ARG A 254 18.11 -12.38 -14.92
C ARG A 254 18.01 -13.38 -16.08
N SER A 255 18.18 -12.89 -17.31
CA SER A 255 18.28 -13.66 -18.53
C SER A 255 19.54 -13.27 -19.28
N GLY A 256 20.45 -14.22 -19.54
CA GLY A 256 21.74 -13.90 -20.15
C GLY A 256 22.57 -12.89 -19.36
N GLY A 257 22.44 -12.86 -18.03
CA GLY A 257 23.12 -11.90 -17.15
C GLY A 257 22.38 -10.56 -16.98
N LYS A 258 21.47 -10.16 -17.90
CA LYS A 258 20.69 -8.91 -17.82
C LYS A 258 19.52 -9.07 -16.84
N LEU A 259 19.33 -8.06 -15.99
CA LEU A 259 18.15 -7.96 -15.13
C LEU A 259 16.89 -7.76 -15.98
N ILE A 260 15.86 -8.59 -15.76
CA ILE A 260 14.59 -8.52 -16.51
C ILE A 260 13.37 -8.37 -15.61
N ALA A 261 13.49 -8.69 -14.32
CA ALA A 261 12.44 -8.47 -13.33
C ALA A 261 13.05 -8.47 -11.92
N TRP A 262 12.35 -7.87 -10.98
CA TRP A 262 12.65 -8.00 -9.55
C TRP A 262 11.35 -8.12 -8.73
N PHE A 263 11.48 -8.73 -7.55
CA PHE A 263 10.41 -8.89 -6.58
C PHE A 263 10.96 -8.54 -5.19
N ALA A 264 10.30 -7.61 -4.49
CA ALA A 264 10.55 -7.34 -3.08
C ALA A 264 9.73 -8.34 -2.25
N CYS A 265 10.41 -9.16 -1.47
CA CYS A 265 9.81 -10.29 -0.76
C CYS A 265 10.09 -10.20 0.74
N GLU A 266 9.06 -10.50 1.52
CA GLU A 266 9.09 -10.66 2.97
C GLU A 266 8.85 -12.14 3.32
N GLU A 267 9.72 -12.73 4.11
CA GLU A 267 9.55 -14.10 4.57
C GLU A 267 9.11 -14.12 6.05
N SER A 268 8.10 -14.90 6.36
CA SER A 268 7.61 -15.08 7.72
C SER A 268 7.30 -16.53 8.06
N GLY A 269 7.54 -16.94 9.32
CA GLY A 269 7.12 -18.25 9.84
C GLY A 269 8.08 -19.40 9.57
N GLY A 270 9.32 -19.17 9.15
CA GLY A 270 10.35 -20.20 8.97
C GLY A 270 9.96 -21.33 8.00
N LYS A 271 10.38 -22.56 8.29
CA LYS A 271 10.03 -23.74 7.47
C LYS A 271 8.50 -23.94 7.44
N ASN A 272 7.91 -24.05 6.25
CA ASN A 272 6.48 -24.00 5.96
C ASN A 272 5.84 -22.62 6.21
N GLY A 273 6.64 -21.56 6.21
CA GLY A 273 6.21 -20.19 6.35
C GLY A 273 5.52 -19.63 5.10
N ARG A 274 5.34 -18.32 5.11
CA ARG A 274 4.75 -17.54 4.03
C ARG A 274 5.83 -16.65 3.40
N MET A 275 5.79 -16.51 2.09
CA MET A 275 6.50 -15.46 1.36
C MET A 275 5.47 -14.44 0.86
N GLY A 276 5.52 -13.22 1.39
CA GLY A 276 4.74 -12.08 0.92
C GLY A 276 5.50 -11.33 -0.16
N ILE A 277 4.90 -11.10 -1.32
CA ILE A 277 5.46 -10.21 -2.33
C ILE A 277 4.89 -8.83 -2.06
N ILE A 278 5.76 -7.92 -1.64
CA ILE A 278 5.40 -6.56 -1.25
C ILE A 278 5.33 -5.66 -2.47
N ASP A 279 6.27 -5.85 -3.42
CA ASP A 279 6.35 -5.09 -4.64
C ASP A 279 7.07 -5.87 -5.74
N TYR A 280 6.95 -5.44 -6.99
CA TYR A 280 7.65 -6.04 -8.13
C TYR A 280 7.67 -5.10 -9.33
N TRP A 281 8.62 -5.35 -10.23
CA TRP A 281 8.62 -4.73 -11.55
C TRP A 281 9.15 -5.68 -12.61
N PHE A 282 8.53 -5.60 -13.78
CA PHE A 282 9.00 -6.31 -14.98
C PHE A 282 9.58 -5.31 -15.98
N GLY A 283 10.65 -5.69 -16.63
CA GLY A 283 11.13 -5.02 -17.83
C GLY A 283 10.13 -5.10 -18.98
N PRO A 284 10.53 -4.68 -20.19
CA PRO A 284 9.69 -4.70 -21.40
C PRO A 284 9.45 -6.12 -21.90
N LEU A 285 8.83 -6.95 -21.08
CA LEU A 285 8.59 -8.38 -21.28
C LEU A 285 7.20 -8.64 -21.86
N ALA A 286 7.10 -9.60 -22.77
CA ALA A 286 5.82 -10.15 -23.21
C ALA A 286 5.12 -10.94 -22.09
N ALA A 287 3.80 -11.13 -22.20
CA ALA A 287 3.00 -11.83 -21.20
C ALA A 287 3.52 -13.24 -20.84
N GLY A 288 4.03 -13.97 -21.84
CA GLY A 288 4.65 -15.29 -21.64
C GLY A 288 5.92 -15.25 -20.81
N GLU A 289 6.75 -14.24 -21.02
CA GLU A 289 8.02 -14.05 -20.29
C GLU A 289 7.77 -13.61 -18.85
N ARG A 290 6.81 -12.70 -18.61
CA ARG A 290 6.38 -12.33 -17.27
C ARG A 290 5.91 -13.57 -16.47
N ARG A 291 5.12 -14.45 -17.10
CA ARG A 291 4.71 -15.72 -16.49
C ARG A 291 5.89 -16.66 -16.22
N ARG A 292 6.94 -16.62 -17.05
CA ARG A 292 8.19 -17.37 -16.77
C ARG A 292 8.86 -16.83 -15.53
N CYS A 293 8.99 -15.52 -15.37
CA CYS A 293 9.54 -14.90 -14.17
C CYS A 293 8.74 -15.27 -12.91
N ILE A 294 7.38 -15.21 -12.97
CA ILE A 294 6.53 -15.62 -11.84
C ILE A 294 6.74 -17.11 -11.52
N ARG A 295 6.83 -18.01 -12.51
CA ARG A 295 7.10 -19.44 -12.28
C ARG A 295 8.47 -19.67 -11.66
N HIS A 296 9.48 -18.90 -12.08
CA HIS A 296 10.82 -18.96 -11.49
C HIS A 296 10.77 -18.52 -10.01
N LEU A 297 10.11 -17.41 -9.68
CA LEU A 297 9.85 -16.99 -8.29
C LEU A 297 9.18 -18.10 -7.47
N LEU A 298 8.14 -18.76 -8.02
CA LEU A 298 7.45 -19.87 -7.34
C LEU A 298 8.40 -21.05 -7.07
N SER A 299 9.33 -21.32 -7.98
CA SER A 299 10.33 -22.38 -7.79
C SER A 299 11.33 -22.04 -6.68
N VAL A 300 11.74 -20.76 -6.59
CA VAL A 300 12.61 -20.24 -5.53
C VAL A 300 11.91 -20.32 -4.18
N ALA A 301 10.66 -19.84 -4.08
CA ALA A 301 9.87 -19.90 -2.85
C ALA A 301 9.64 -21.36 -2.37
N ALA A 302 9.36 -22.28 -3.29
CA ALA A 302 9.21 -23.70 -2.97
C ALA A 302 10.53 -24.31 -2.50
N ALA A 303 11.68 -23.91 -3.07
CA ALA A 303 13.02 -24.35 -2.65
C ALA A 303 13.39 -23.82 -1.27
N ALA A 304 13.02 -22.58 -0.95
CA ALA A 304 13.16 -21.99 0.38
C ALA A 304 12.25 -22.63 1.44
N GLY A 305 11.33 -23.50 1.01
CA GLY A 305 10.47 -24.23 1.95
C GLY A 305 9.16 -23.50 2.29
N CYS A 306 8.80 -22.44 1.59
CA CYS A 306 7.55 -21.74 1.81
C CYS A 306 6.34 -22.64 1.51
N ALA A 307 5.32 -22.57 2.35
CA ALA A 307 4.06 -23.28 2.14
C ALA A 307 3.06 -22.40 1.36
N VAL A 308 3.14 -21.09 1.50
CA VAL A 308 2.22 -20.13 0.88
C VAL A 308 3.01 -18.96 0.33
N ILE A 309 2.59 -18.47 -0.82
CA ILE A 309 3.05 -17.21 -1.38
C ILE A 309 1.84 -16.33 -1.68
N ASP A 310 1.92 -15.05 -1.39
CA ASP A 310 0.86 -14.11 -1.71
C ASP A 310 1.40 -12.75 -2.16
N ILE A 311 0.52 -12.01 -2.82
CA ILE A 311 0.78 -10.65 -3.30
C ILE A 311 -0.50 -9.83 -3.20
N ARG A 312 -0.36 -8.54 -2.92
CA ARG A 312 -1.44 -7.56 -3.06
C ARG A 312 -1.13 -6.62 -4.21
N LEU A 313 -2.04 -6.55 -5.15
CA LEU A 313 -1.89 -5.67 -6.33
C LEU A 313 -3.25 -5.21 -6.86
N SER A 314 -3.24 -4.07 -7.54
CA SER A 314 -4.36 -3.55 -8.30
C SER A 314 -4.14 -3.74 -9.80
N GLY A 315 -5.22 -3.54 -10.58
CA GLY A 315 -5.17 -3.52 -12.05
C GLY A 315 -5.20 -4.90 -12.70
N ASP A 316 -6.26 -5.17 -13.44
CA ASP A 316 -6.42 -6.46 -14.13
C ASP A 316 -5.52 -6.56 -15.36
N ARG A 317 -5.35 -5.47 -16.13
CA ARG A 317 -4.54 -5.44 -17.36
C ARG A 317 -3.05 -5.33 -17.11
N CYS A 318 -2.65 -4.74 -15.97
CA CYS A 318 -1.23 -4.50 -15.67
C CYS A 318 -0.51 -5.70 -15.05
N GLY A 319 -1.21 -6.72 -14.59
CA GLY A 319 -0.50 -7.82 -13.95
C GLY A 319 -1.33 -8.94 -13.37
N SER A 320 -2.54 -8.69 -12.84
CA SER A 320 -3.28 -9.72 -12.11
C SER A 320 -3.55 -10.99 -12.95
N ASP A 321 -3.77 -10.84 -14.27
CA ASP A 321 -4.00 -11.97 -15.16
C ASP A 321 -2.79 -12.91 -15.24
N GLN A 322 -1.57 -12.38 -15.14
CA GLN A 322 -0.35 -13.20 -15.14
C GLN A 322 -0.23 -14.01 -13.85
N TRP A 323 -0.65 -13.42 -12.72
CA TRP A 323 -0.68 -14.08 -11.41
C TRP A 323 -1.77 -15.16 -11.37
N LYS A 324 -2.99 -14.84 -11.82
CA LYS A 324 -4.10 -15.83 -11.95
C LYS A 324 -3.69 -16.99 -12.86
N ALA A 325 -3.12 -16.71 -14.03
CA ALA A 325 -2.61 -17.71 -14.97
C ALA A 325 -1.45 -18.55 -14.41
N SER A 326 -0.77 -18.06 -13.35
CA SER A 326 0.25 -18.78 -12.60
C SER A 326 -0.33 -19.57 -11.40
N GLY A 327 -1.67 -19.59 -11.24
CA GLY A 327 -2.39 -20.38 -10.25
C GLY A 327 -2.58 -19.68 -8.90
N PHE A 328 -2.50 -18.36 -8.86
CA PHE A 328 -2.92 -17.58 -7.70
C PHE A 328 -4.44 -17.42 -7.68
N VAL A 329 -5.02 -17.42 -6.50
CA VAL A 329 -6.45 -17.29 -6.26
C VAL A 329 -6.71 -15.99 -5.49
N GLU A 330 -7.63 -15.19 -5.98
CA GLU A 330 -8.10 -13.95 -5.32
C GLU A 330 -8.78 -14.29 -3.99
N ARG A 331 -8.57 -13.48 -2.95
CA ARG A 331 -9.09 -13.69 -1.59
C ARG A 331 -9.87 -12.49 -1.07
N ASP A 332 -9.21 -11.40 -0.79
CA ASP A 332 -9.76 -10.20 -0.20
C ASP A 332 -9.35 -8.97 -1.02
N GLU A 333 -10.06 -7.87 -0.83
CA GLU A 333 -9.75 -6.60 -1.48
C GLU A 333 -9.85 -5.42 -0.51
N THR A 334 -9.08 -4.39 -0.78
CA THR A 334 -9.13 -3.09 -0.10
C THR A 334 -9.39 -2.02 -1.16
N PRO A 335 -10.38 -1.12 -0.99
CA PRO A 335 -10.62 -0.07 -1.97
C PRO A 335 -9.44 0.91 -2.04
N ILE A 336 -9.10 1.33 -3.24
CA ILE A 336 -8.20 2.44 -3.49
C ILE A 336 -9.07 3.63 -3.86
N VAL A 337 -8.98 4.70 -3.08
CA VAL A 337 -9.70 5.95 -3.33
C VAL A 337 -8.72 7.05 -3.67
N ALA A 338 -9.16 8.00 -4.49
CA ALA A 338 -8.37 9.17 -4.83
C ALA A 338 -9.23 10.41 -5.01
N LYS A 339 -8.59 11.57 -4.87
CA LYS A 339 -9.13 12.88 -5.22
C LYS A 339 -8.11 13.61 -6.08
N SER A 340 -8.53 14.00 -7.28
CA SER A 340 -7.75 14.81 -8.21
C SER A 340 -8.02 16.29 -7.97
N TYR A 341 -7.00 17.11 -8.12
CA TYR A 341 -7.07 18.58 -8.07
C TYR A 341 -6.83 19.22 -9.43
N SER A 342 -6.50 18.41 -10.44
CA SER A 342 -6.30 18.86 -11.81
C SER A 342 -7.30 18.17 -12.74
N ASP A 343 -7.99 18.95 -13.56
CA ASP A 343 -8.89 18.44 -14.60
C ASP A 343 -8.13 17.61 -15.66
N ALA A 344 -6.84 17.85 -15.79
CA ALA A 344 -5.96 17.07 -16.68
C ALA A 344 -5.71 15.64 -16.16
N ILE A 345 -6.03 15.34 -14.90
CA ILE A 345 -5.87 14.02 -14.29
C ILE A 345 -7.22 13.29 -14.31
N ALA A 346 -7.61 12.82 -15.47
CA ALA A 346 -8.64 11.82 -15.59
C ALA A 346 -8.04 10.45 -15.26
N ILE A 347 -8.29 9.93 -14.07
CA ILE A 347 -7.94 8.55 -13.75
C ILE A 347 -8.90 7.66 -14.52
N GLY A 348 -8.37 7.03 -15.55
CA GLY A 348 -9.11 6.22 -16.50
C GLY A 348 -9.57 4.86 -15.95
N ASP A 349 -9.44 3.83 -16.76
CA ASP A 349 -9.85 2.46 -16.45
C ASP A 349 -9.12 1.93 -15.20
N PRO A 350 -9.85 1.46 -14.17
CA PRO A 350 -9.26 0.80 -13.00
C PRO A 350 -8.28 -0.33 -13.32
N GLY A 351 -8.44 -0.97 -14.48
CA GLY A 351 -7.54 -2.03 -14.96
C GLY A 351 -6.14 -1.57 -15.31
N THR A 352 -5.91 -0.26 -15.47
CA THR A 352 -4.60 0.32 -15.82
C THR A 352 -3.87 0.91 -14.60
N ILE A 353 -4.39 0.74 -13.39
CA ILE A 353 -3.76 1.23 -12.16
C ILE A 353 -2.85 0.15 -11.59
N HIS A 354 -1.54 0.42 -11.53
CA HIS A 354 -0.56 -0.46 -10.92
C HIS A 354 -0.16 0.05 -9.54
N MET A 355 -0.73 -0.53 -8.52
CA MET A 355 -0.36 -0.35 -7.11
C MET A 355 -0.18 -1.71 -6.45
N THR A 356 0.73 -1.77 -5.49
CA THR A 356 1.05 -2.95 -4.70
C THR A 356 0.93 -2.63 -3.21
N TYR A 357 1.33 -3.56 -2.34
CA TYR A 357 1.40 -3.30 -0.91
C TYR A 357 2.41 -2.19 -0.57
N ALA A 358 3.44 -1.99 -1.40
CA ALA A 358 4.41 -0.90 -1.22
C ALA A 358 3.78 0.51 -1.31
N ASP A 359 2.62 0.64 -1.96
CA ASP A 359 1.92 1.91 -2.14
C ASP A 359 0.99 2.27 -0.98
N GLN A 360 0.82 1.38 0.01
CA GLN A 360 0.10 1.68 1.24
C GLN A 360 0.92 2.58 2.17
N ASP A 361 0.24 3.19 3.14
CA ASP A 361 0.80 4.12 4.12
C ASP A 361 1.40 3.45 5.37
N SER A 362 1.29 2.14 5.48
CA SER A 362 1.71 1.35 6.66
C SER A 362 3.17 0.93 6.63
#